data_b714c0b97bbfacd5ede536176660d9ba
#
_entry.id   b714c0b97bbfacd5ede536176660d9ba
#
_cell.length_a   1.000
_cell.length_b   1.000
_cell.length_c   1.000
_cell.angle_alpha   90.00
_cell.angle_beta   90.00
_cell.angle_gamma   90.00
#
_symmetry.space_group_name_H-M   'P 1'
#
loop_
_entity.id
_entity.type
_entity.pdbx_description
1 polymer ?
#
loop_
_entity_poly.entity_id
_entity_poly.type
_entity_poly.pdbx_seq_one_letter_code
_entity_poly.pdbx_strand_id
1 'polypeptide(L)'
;MTSVSRRTGAALVALLAVLLAGCSGGASAPASTATGETRTVTDVEGTQMQVPVHPQRVVTLSEPTLDGALALGVEPIGTTAGRGQSGVPAYLAEQAGDVPILGAVAQPNFEAIGAAEPDLILVDGTSINNNPDVIAVLRAIAPTYYAGYAGGDWRTTFSNVADALNLADAGQQVIDDYDARVTEAAAALTGYADDTFSIVRWQGTSASLILTELPAGQALTDLGLHRPASQDRRGRGHSEPVSLENLADI
;
A
#
# COMPACT_ATOMS: atom_id res chain seq x y z
N MET A 1 -81.49 -30.31 -44.37
CA MET A 1 -81.61 -31.45 -43.44
C MET A 1 -80.58 -31.23 -42.34
N THR A 2 -81.03 -30.90 -41.16
CA THR A 2 -80.69 -31.40 -39.82
C THR A 2 -79.21 -31.33 -39.45
N SER A 3 -78.75 -30.82 -38.30
CA SER A 3 -79.35 -30.57 -36.98
C SER A 3 -78.28 -29.91 -36.11
N VAL A 4 -78.60 -28.87 -35.48
CA VAL A 4 -78.44 -28.44 -34.08
C VAL A 4 -77.54 -29.31 -33.19
N SER A 5 -76.58 -28.65 -32.51
CA SER A 5 -76.49 -28.77 -31.05
C SER A 5 -75.66 -27.65 -30.43
N ARG A 6 -76.33 -26.92 -29.57
CA ARG A 6 -75.81 -25.98 -28.54
C ARG A 6 -75.03 -26.72 -27.46
N ARG A 7 -73.96 -26.12 -26.93
CA ARG A 7 -73.79 -26.11 -25.43
C ARG A 7 -72.89 -24.93 -25.02
N THR A 8 -73.47 -24.16 -24.19
CA THR A 8 -73.06 -23.14 -23.27
C THR A 8 -71.88 -23.49 -22.38
N GLY A 9 -71.03 -22.53 -22.06
CA GLY A 9 -70.07 -22.66 -20.94
C GLY A 9 -69.21 -21.42 -20.73
N ALA A 10 -69.69 -20.57 -19.88
CA ALA A 10 -69.03 -19.73 -18.85
C ALA A 10 -67.86 -18.83 -19.21
N ALA A 11 -68.12 -17.56 -19.06
CA ALA A 11 -67.20 -16.46 -18.91
C ALA A 11 -66.31 -16.60 -17.66
N LEU A 12 -65.04 -16.36 -17.78
CA LEU A 12 -64.16 -15.99 -16.68
C LEU A 12 -63.37 -14.75 -17.09
N VAL A 13 -63.78 -13.62 -16.52
CA VAL A 13 -63.08 -12.33 -16.57
C VAL A 13 -61.95 -12.42 -15.60
N ALA A 14 -60.69 -12.46 -16.08
CA ALA A 14 -59.52 -12.29 -15.25
C ALA A 14 -59.05 -10.82 -15.34
N LEU A 15 -59.26 -10.11 -14.26
CA LEU A 15 -58.73 -8.76 -14.05
C LEU A 15 -57.19 -8.81 -13.95
N LEU A 16 -56.47 -8.23 -14.90
CA LEU A 16 -55.06 -8.04 -14.85
C LEU A 16 -54.77 -6.70 -14.16
N ALA A 17 -54.43 -6.71 -12.88
CA ALA A 17 -53.89 -5.57 -12.16
C ALA A 17 -52.41 -5.42 -12.50
N VAL A 18 -52.09 -4.40 -13.29
CA VAL A 18 -50.69 -4.00 -13.56
C VAL A 18 -50.21 -3.17 -12.39
N LEU A 19 -49.37 -3.77 -11.53
CA LEU A 19 -48.59 -3.07 -10.52
C LEU A 19 -47.34 -2.49 -11.20
N LEU A 20 -47.32 -1.17 -11.44
CA LEU A 20 -46.11 -0.42 -11.77
C LEU A 20 -45.24 -0.34 -10.49
N ALA A 21 -44.32 -1.25 -10.32
CA ALA A 21 -43.21 -1.10 -9.38
C ALA A 21 -42.13 -0.27 -10.06
N GLY A 22 -42.02 1.00 -9.67
CA GLY A 22 -40.94 1.90 -10.07
C GLY A 22 -39.62 1.38 -9.48
N CYS A 23 -38.74 0.83 -10.32
CA CYS A 23 -37.35 0.61 -9.99
C CYS A 23 -36.59 1.93 -10.15
N SER A 24 -36.33 2.63 -9.03
CA SER A 24 -35.27 3.61 -8.98
C SER A 24 -33.92 2.84 -9.06
N GLY A 25 -33.40 2.69 -10.26
CA GLY A 25 -32.09 2.14 -10.51
C GLY A 25 -31.02 3.10 -10.04
N GLY A 26 -30.50 2.90 -8.83
CA GLY A 26 -29.18 3.38 -8.48
C GLY A 26 -28.19 2.62 -9.33
N ALA A 27 -27.47 3.32 -10.20
CA ALA A 27 -26.35 2.75 -10.93
C ALA A 27 -25.22 2.44 -9.93
N SER A 28 -25.21 1.19 -9.41
CA SER A 28 -24.02 0.66 -8.79
C SER A 28 -23.00 0.43 -9.88
N ALA A 29 -21.85 1.11 -9.81
CA ALA A 29 -20.70 0.78 -10.63
C ALA A 29 -20.39 -0.72 -10.48
N PRO A 30 -19.96 -1.41 -11.53
CA PRO A 30 -19.59 -2.81 -11.42
C PRO A 30 -18.38 -2.92 -10.48
N ALA A 31 -18.62 -3.43 -9.27
CA ALA A 31 -17.54 -3.92 -8.45
C ALA A 31 -16.89 -5.07 -9.23
N SER A 32 -15.59 -4.96 -9.47
CA SER A 32 -14.78 -6.04 -10.02
C SER A 32 -14.98 -7.27 -9.14
N THR A 33 -15.68 -8.27 -9.63
CA THR A 33 -15.96 -9.51 -8.90
C THR A 33 -14.66 -10.31 -8.89
N ALA A 34 -13.90 -10.18 -7.80
CA ALA A 34 -12.86 -11.15 -7.49
C ALA A 34 -13.50 -12.53 -7.45
N THR A 35 -13.17 -13.37 -8.43
CA THR A 35 -13.65 -14.78 -8.51
C THR A 35 -12.81 -15.62 -7.54
N GLY A 36 -13.01 -15.47 -6.24
CA GLY A 36 -12.26 -16.20 -5.22
C GLY A 36 -12.80 -15.96 -3.81
N GLU A 37 -12.29 -16.72 -2.86
CA GLU A 37 -12.54 -16.50 -1.44
C GLU A 37 -11.95 -15.17 -1.00
N THR A 38 -12.72 -14.38 -0.23
CA THR A 38 -12.30 -13.09 0.30
C THR A 38 -12.23 -13.13 1.83
N ARG A 39 -11.42 -12.24 2.40
CA ARG A 39 -11.33 -12.01 3.84
C ARG A 39 -11.47 -10.52 4.14
N THR A 40 -11.89 -10.20 5.35
CA THR A 40 -11.93 -8.82 5.82
C THR A 40 -10.57 -8.44 6.40
N VAL A 41 -10.03 -7.32 5.95
CA VAL A 41 -8.84 -6.67 6.55
C VAL A 41 -9.20 -5.29 7.02
N THR A 42 -8.41 -4.75 7.95
CA THR A 42 -8.55 -3.39 8.47
C THR A 42 -7.24 -2.65 8.24
N ASP A 43 -7.28 -1.55 7.51
CA ASP A 43 -6.09 -0.76 7.22
C ASP A 43 -5.66 0.13 8.41
N VAL A 44 -4.55 0.87 8.25
CA VAL A 44 -3.98 1.71 9.33
C VAL A 44 -4.90 2.86 9.75
N GLU A 45 -5.88 3.25 8.93
CA GLU A 45 -6.91 4.24 9.26
C GLU A 45 -8.14 3.62 9.93
N GLY A 46 -8.18 2.30 10.11
CA GLY A 46 -9.34 1.59 10.63
C GLY A 46 -10.42 1.29 9.57
N THR A 47 -10.13 1.50 8.28
CA THR A 47 -11.06 1.19 7.20
C THR A 47 -11.08 -0.31 6.96
N GLN A 48 -12.27 -0.91 7.04
CA GLN A 48 -12.48 -2.31 6.71
C GLN A 48 -12.78 -2.50 5.23
N MET A 49 -12.17 -3.53 4.64
CA MET A 49 -12.39 -3.89 3.24
C MET A 49 -12.31 -5.39 3.02
N GLN A 50 -12.94 -5.84 1.94
CA GLN A 50 -12.80 -7.23 1.47
C GLN A 50 -11.63 -7.30 0.50
N VAL A 51 -10.70 -8.20 0.76
CA VAL A 51 -9.57 -8.50 -0.13
C VAL A 51 -9.58 -9.99 -0.47
N PRO A 52 -9.03 -10.41 -1.62
CA PRO A 52 -8.85 -11.83 -1.90
C PRO A 52 -8.01 -12.51 -0.81
N VAL A 53 -8.34 -13.77 -0.47
CA VAL A 53 -7.48 -14.57 0.41
C VAL A 53 -6.11 -14.81 -0.23
N HIS A 54 -6.06 -14.88 -1.56
CA HIS A 54 -4.83 -15.02 -2.35
C HIS A 54 -4.83 -13.96 -3.45
N PRO A 55 -4.40 -12.71 -3.19
CA PRO A 55 -4.30 -11.68 -4.23
C PRO A 55 -3.35 -12.12 -5.34
N GLN A 56 -3.80 -12.00 -6.60
CA GLN A 56 -3.03 -12.42 -7.78
C GLN A 56 -2.59 -11.23 -8.63
N ARG A 57 -3.27 -10.11 -8.50
CA ARG A 57 -3.06 -8.91 -9.33
C ARG A 57 -2.78 -7.71 -8.45
N VAL A 58 -1.64 -7.79 -7.75
CA VAL A 58 -1.23 -6.77 -6.78
C VAL A 58 -0.58 -5.59 -7.49
N VAL A 59 -1.04 -4.38 -7.19
CA VAL A 59 -0.39 -3.12 -7.57
C VAL A 59 0.19 -2.47 -6.32
N THR A 60 1.44 -2.01 -6.39
CA THR A 60 2.13 -1.28 -5.32
C THR A 60 2.39 0.15 -5.75
N LEU A 61 2.10 1.14 -4.90
CA LEU A 61 2.20 2.54 -5.29
C LEU A 61 3.26 3.33 -4.52
N SER A 62 4.21 2.63 -3.90
CA SER A 62 5.35 3.23 -3.20
C SER A 62 6.51 2.26 -3.07
N GLU A 63 7.68 2.79 -2.76
CA GLU A 63 8.87 2.00 -2.45
C GLU A 63 8.64 1.04 -1.27
N PRO A 64 8.05 1.45 -0.10
CA PRO A 64 7.80 0.53 1.00
C PRO A 64 6.83 -0.61 0.66
N THR A 65 5.80 -0.34 -0.15
CA THR A 65 4.84 -1.38 -0.53
C THR A 65 5.39 -2.32 -1.60
N LEU A 66 6.24 -1.82 -2.51
CA LEU A 66 6.96 -2.65 -3.48
C LEU A 66 7.98 -3.55 -2.77
N ASP A 67 8.82 -2.97 -1.93
CA ASP A 67 9.84 -3.69 -1.15
C ASP A 67 9.18 -4.80 -0.30
N GLY A 68 8.11 -4.46 0.42
CA GLY A 68 7.37 -5.42 1.23
C GLY A 68 6.76 -6.57 0.41
N ALA A 69 6.19 -6.30 -0.77
CA ALA A 69 5.63 -7.34 -1.64
C ALA A 69 6.74 -8.26 -2.17
N LEU A 70 7.86 -7.70 -2.64
CA LEU A 70 8.99 -8.45 -3.17
C LEU A 70 9.68 -9.29 -2.09
N ALA A 71 9.86 -8.74 -0.88
CA ALA A 71 10.42 -9.48 0.25
C ALA A 71 9.59 -10.71 0.65
N LEU A 72 8.29 -10.70 0.33
CA LEU A 72 7.37 -11.80 0.53
C LEU A 72 7.21 -12.72 -0.68
N GLY A 73 8.00 -12.51 -1.74
CA GLY A 73 7.95 -13.29 -2.97
C GLY A 73 6.73 -13.01 -3.84
N VAL A 74 6.05 -11.89 -3.62
CA VAL A 74 4.93 -11.45 -4.47
C VAL A 74 5.45 -10.51 -5.54
N GLU A 75 5.22 -10.87 -6.80
CA GLU A 75 5.58 -10.06 -7.97
C GLU A 75 4.39 -9.15 -8.34
N PRO A 76 4.47 -7.82 -8.12
CA PRO A 76 3.38 -6.92 -8.50
C PRO A 76 3.19 -6.85 -10.01
N ILE A 77 1.92 -6.72 -10.45
CA ILE A 77 1.60 -6.49 -11.86
C ILE A 77 1.84 -5.05 -12.32
N GLY A 78 2.19 -4.16 -11.39
CA GLY A 78 2.52 -2.78 -11.64
C GLY A 78 2.92 -2.04 -10.38
N THR A 79 3.74 -1.01 -10.55
CA THR A 79 4.23 -0.17 -9.45
C THR A 79 4.40 1.28 -9.89
N THR A 80 4.73 2.17 -8.97
CA THR A 80 5.16 3.53 -9.31
C THR A 80 6.67 3.61 -9.41
N ALA A 81 7.17 4.56 -10.22
CA ALA A 81 8.59 4.88 -10.24
C ALA A 81 9.05 5.40 -8.87
N GLY A 82 10.28 5.10 -8.50
CA GLY A 82 10.91 5.63 -7.31
C GLY A 82 10.99 7.16 -7.32
N ARG A 83 11.15 7.77 -6.15
CA ARG A 83 11.17 9.23 -6.01
C ARG A 83 12.28 9.86 -6.84
N GLY A 84 11.89 10.70 -7.81
CA GLY A 84 12.82 11.38 -8.74
C GLY A 84 13.48 10.44 -9.76
N GLN A 85 12.92 9.25 -9.97
CA GLN A 85 13.41 8.26 -10.92
C GLN A 85 12.36 7.99 -12.00
N SER A 86 12.77 7.35 -13.09
CA SER A 86 11.87 6.92 -14.18
C SER A 86 11.46 5.44 -14.08
N GLY A 87 12.05 4.70 -13.18
CA GLY A 87 11.80 3.27 -12.93
C GLY A 87 11.82 2.96 -11.44
N VAL A 88 11.85 1.69 -11.10
CA VAL A 88 12.00 1.23 -9.72
C VAL A 88 13.36 1.65 -9.14
N PRO A 89 13.49 1.79 -7.81
CA PRO A 89 14.79 2.03 -7.18
C PRO A 89 15.82 0.98 -7.56
N ALA A 90 17.07 1.41 -7.78
CA ALA A 90 18.13 0.53 -8.27
C ALA A 90 18.35 -0.70 -7.38
N TYR A 91 18.15 -0.59 -6.06
CA TYR A 91 18.31 -1.69 -5.11
C TYR A 91 17.19 -2.76 -5.21
N LEU A 92 16.04 -2.43 -5.81
CA LEU A 92 14.93 -3.35 -6.07
C LEU A 92 14.89 -3.85 -7.52
N ALA A 93 15.74 -3.32 -8.42
CA ALA A 93 15.62 -3.56 -9.85
C ALA A 93 15.75 -5.05 -10.23
N GLU A 94 16.60 -5.79 -9.52
CA GLU A 94 16.78 -7.23 -9.78
C GLU A 94 15.53 -8.03 -9.39
N GLN A 95 14.96 -7.76 -8.20
CA GLN A 95 13.77 -8.48 -7.72
C GLN A 95 12.49 -8.04 -8.44
N ALA A 96 12.40 -6.75 -8.81
CA ALA A 96 11.23 -6.20 -9.47
C ALA A 96 11.15 -6.57 -10.97
N GLY A 97 12.30 -6.94 -11.58
CA GLY A 97 12.35 -7.29 -13.00
C GLY A 97 11.76 -6.20 -13.89
N ASP A 98 10.94 -6.60 -14.87
CA ASP A 98 10.29 -5.70 -15.83
C ASP A 98 8.90 -5.23 -15.38
N VAL A 99 8.69 -5.03 -14.06
CA VAL A 99 7.40 -4.57 -13.52
C VAL A 99 6.96 -3.25 -14.20
N PRO A 100 5.71 -3.18 -14.73
CA PRO A 100 5.19 -1.98 -15.38
C PRO A 100 5.14 -0.78 -14.44
N ILE A 101 5.54 0.40 -14.93
CA ILE A 101 5.47 1.66 -14.17
C ILE A 101 4.11 2.32 -14.42
N LEU A 102 3.30 2.44 -13.38
CA LEU A 102 1.94 2.97 -13.41
C LEU A 102 1.85 4.41 -12.87
N GLY A 103 2.91 5.18 -13.02
CA GLY A 103 3.00 6.56 -12.57
C GLY A 103 4.23 6.82 -11.73
N ALA A 104 4.31 8.00 -11.10
CA ALA A 104 5.35 8.34 -10.14
C ALA A 104 4.81 8.29 -8.70
N VAL A 105 5.70 8.19 -7.72
CA VAL A 105 5.33 8.32 -6.31
C VAL A 105 4.53 9.61 -6.08
N ALA A 106 3.41 9.52 -5.37
CA ALA A 106 2.45 10.59 -5.12
C ALA A 106 1.76 11.17 -6.38
N GLN A 107 1.98 10.57 -7.55
CA GLN A 107 1.33 10.92 -8.82
C GLN A 107 0.97 9.64 -9.60
N PRO A 108 0.10 8.77 -9.05
CA PRO A 108 -0.31 7.54 -9.72
C PRO A 108 -1.12 7.85 -10.98
N ASN A 109 -0.92 7.04 -12.01
CA ASN A 109 -1.73 7.10 -13.22
C ASN A 109 -2.97 6.20 -13.03
N PHE A 110 -4.09 6.77 -12.62
CA PHE A 110 -5.32 6.04 -12.32
C PHE A 110 -5.87 5.25 -13.51
N GLU A 111 -5.71 5.78 -14.73
CA GLU A 111 -6.15 5.09 -15.95
C GLU A 111 -5.31 3.82 -16.20
N ALA A 112 -3.99 3.93 -16.08
CA ALA A 112 -3.09 2.79 -16.23
C ALA A 112 -3.31 1.75 -15.11
N ILE A 113 -3.56 2.19 -13.87
CA ILE A 113 -3.88 1.30 -12.75
C ILE A 113 -5.20 0.58 -13.03
N GLY A 114 -6.25 1.28 -13.47
CA GLY A 114 -7.53 0.66 -13.82
C GLY A 114 -7.41 -0.32 -14.98
N ALA A 115 -6.62 0.02 -16.01
CA ALA A 115 -6.36 -0.88 -17.15
C ALA A 115 -5.55 -2.13 -16.77
N ALA A 116 -4.78 -2.07 -15.67
CA ALA A 116 -4.09 -3.23 -15.14
C ALA A 116 -5.02 -4.21 -14.40
N GLU A 117 -6.29 -3.84 -14.14
CA GLU A 117 -7.31 -4.67 -13.47
C GLU A 117 -6.79 -5.33 -12.17
N PRO A 118 -6.28 -4.55 -11.18
CA PRO A 118 -5.78 -5.11 -9.94
C PRO A 118 -6.91 -5.72 -9.10
N ASP A 119 -6.58 -6.73 -8.30
CA ASP A 119 -7.46 -7.28 -7.26
C ASP A 119 -7.09 -6.78 -5.85
N LEU A 120 -5.90 -6.17 -5.72
CA LEU A 120 -5.44 -5.47 -4.51
C LEU A 120 -4.48 -4.34 -4.89
N ILE A 121 -4.68 -3.17 -4.31
CA ILE A 121 -3.76 -2.03 -4.39
C ILE A 121 -3.18 -1.78 -3.01
N LEU A 122 -1.84 -1.73 -2.92
CA LEU A 122 -1.11 -1.40 -1.70
C LEU A 122 -0.58 0.02 -1.77
N VAL A 123 -0.90 0.82 -0.77
CA VAL A 123 -0.44 2.21 -0.63
C VAL A 123 0.10 2.47 0.77
N ASP A 124 0.94 3.47 0.91
CA ASP A 124 1.33 4.06 2.18
C ASP A 124 1.27 5.59 2.14
N GLY A 125 1.66 6.27 3.20
CA GLY A 125 1.63 7.73 3.26
C GLY A 125 2.52 8.42 2.22
N THR A 126 3.52 7.73 1.67
CA THR A 126 4.39 8.27 0.60
C THR A 126 3.70 8.22 -0.75
N SER A 127 2.86 7.19 -1.00
CA SER A 127 2.11 7.02 -2.26
C SER A 127 1.14 8.16 -2.53
N ILE A 128 0.52 8.65 -1.48
CA ILE A 128 -0.63 9.55 -1.55
C ILE A 128 -0.31 10.96 -1.07
N ASN A 129 0.92 11.18 -0.57
CA ASN A 129 1.32 12.45 0.05
C ASN A 129 0.29 12.98 1.07
N ASN A 130 -0.30 12.05 1.85
CA ASN A 130 -1.39 12.30 2.81
C ASN A 130 -2.66 12.94 2.18
N ASN A 131 -2.88 12.73 0.89
CA ASN A 131 -4.06 13.23 0.19
C ASN A 131 -5.17 12.16 0.18
N PRO A 132 -6.26 12.31 0.97
CA PRO A 132 -7.34 11.32 1.03
C PRO A 132 -8.10 11.16 -0.28
N ASP A 133 -8.13 12.18 -1.15
CA ASP A 133 -8.83 12.12 -2.44
C ASP A 133 -8.19 11.06 -3.35
N VAL A 134 -6.87 10.88 -3.27
CA VAL A 134 -6.14 9.84 -4.01
C VAL A 134 -6.62 8.44 -3.59
N ILE A 135 -6.75 8.20 -2.29
CA ILE A 135 -7.24 6.91 -1.78
C ILE A 135 -8.67 6.66 -2.27
N ALA A 136 -9.53 7.67 -2.24
CA ALA A 136 -10.92 7.53 -2.68
C ALA A 136 -11.02 7.10 -4.15
N VAL A 137 -10.18 7.69 -5.02
CA VAL A 137 -10.12 7.30 -6.44
C VAL A 137 -9.59 5.87 -6.61
N LEU A 138 -8.55 5.50 -5.90
CA LEU A 138 -8.00 4.13 -5.96
C LEU A 138 -9.00 3.09 -5.47
N ARG A 139 -9.73 3.37 -4.38
CA ARG A 139 -10.80 2.50 -3.85
C ARG A 139 -11.99 2.33 -4.82
N ALA A 140 -12.18 3.26 -5.77
CA ALA A 140 -13.15 3.10 -6.84
C ALA A 140 -12.67 2.15 -7.96
N ILE A 141 -11.36 1.88 -8.04
CA ILE A 141 -10.76 0.95 -8.99
C ILE A 141 -10.74 -0.47 -8.40
N ALA A 142 -10.16 -0.65 -7.21
CA ALA A 142 -10.03 -1.95 -6.55
C ALA A 142 -9.87 -1.78 -5.02
N PRO A 143 -9.98 -2.87 -4.23
CA PRO A 143 -9.62 -2.84 -2.82
C PRO A 143 -8.23 -2.21 -2.64
N THR A 144 -8.18 -1.11 -1.88
CA THR A 144 -6.96 -0.33 -1.66
C THR A 144 -6.64 -0.31 -0.18
N TYR A 145 -5.54 -0.98 0.18
CA TYR A 145 -5.09 -1.14 1.55
C TYR A 145 -4.02 -0.08 1.89
N TYR A 146 -4.29 0.71 2.92
CA TYR A 146 -3.38 1.73 3.42
C TYR A 146 -2.48 1.13 4.51
N ALA A 147 -1.25 0.78 4.14
CA ALA A 147 -0.37 -0.02 4.99
C ALA A 147 0.32 0.76 6.11
N GLY A 148 0.55 2.06 5.96
CA GLY A 148 1.27 2.84 6.96
C GLY A 148 1.38 4.32 6.65
N TYR A 149 1.58 5.14 7.67
CA TYR A 149 1.81 6.58 7.51
C TYR A 149 3.25 6.87 7.09
N ALA A 150 3.46 7.93 6.32
CA ALA A 150 4.81 8.43 6.00
C ALA A 150 5.56 8.77 7.31
N GLY A 151 6.78 8.25 7.45
CA GLY A 151 7.57 8.41 8.69
C GLY A 151 7.06 7.56 9.87
N GLY A 152 6.23 6.57 9.60
CA GLY A 152 5.82 5.55 10.56
C GLY A 152 6.92 4.51 10.79
N ASP A 153 6.64 3.59 11.72
CA ASP A 153 7.50 2.44 11.96
C ASP A 153 7.47 1.49 10.74
N TRP A 154 8.66 1.13 10.23
CA TRP A 154 8.75 0.32 9.02
C TRP A 154 8.26 -1.11 9.25
N ARG A 155 8.50 -1.70 10.45
CA ARG A 155 8.03 -3.05 10.79
C ARG A 155 6.52 -3.11 10.78
N THR A 156 5.87 -2.08 11.33
CA THR A 156 4.42 -1.95 11.31
C THR A 156 3.90 -1.88 9.88
N THR A 157 4.49 -1.02 9.03
CA THR A 157 4.09 -0.89 7.62
C THR A 157 4.29 -2.21 6.87
N PHE A 158 5.43 -2.86 7.05
CA PHE A 158 5.73 -4.15 6.44
C PHE A 158 4.79 -5.26 6.91
N SER A 159 4.52 -5.35 8.22
CA SER A 159 3.57 -6.33 8.77
C SER A 159 2.16 -6.13 8.22
N ASN A 160 1.74 -4.89 8.02
CA ASN A 160 0.46 -4.55 7.41
C ASN A 160 0.41 -4.97 5.93
N VAL A 161 1.51 -4.79 5.16
CA VAL A 161 1.63 -5.32 3.80
C VAL A 161 1.51 -6.84 3.80
N ALA A 162 2.22 -7.52 4.70
CA ALA A 162 2.17 -8.97 4.84
C ALA A 162 0.75 -9.46 5.21
N ASP A 163 0.06 -8.75 6.12
CA ASP A 163 -1.32 -9.07 6.43
C ASP A 163 -2.23 -8.87 5.21
N ALA A 164 -2.16 -7.74 4.51
CA ALA A 164 -2.97 -7.51 3.32
C ALA A 164 -2.80 -8.60 2.25
N LEU A 165 -1.58 -9.15 2.12
CA LEU A 165 -1.24 -10.24 1.21
C LEU A 165 -1.61 -11.65 1.75
N ASN A 166 -2.11 -11.75 2.99
CA ASN A 166 -2.35 -13.01 3.71
C ASN A 166 -1.07 -13.85 3.92
N LEU A 167 0.05 -13.17 4.16
CA LEU A 167 1.38 -13.73 4.35
C LEU A 167 2.00 -13.29 5.71
N ALA A 168 1.16 -13.12 6.75
CA ALA A 168 1.59 -12.60 8.04
C ALA A 168 2.72 -13.44 8.68
N ASP A 169 2.64 -14.77 8.60
CA ASP A 169 3.67 -15.67 9.15
C ASP A 169 5.01 -15.52 8.39
N ALA A 170 4.96 -15.40 7.06
CA ALA A 170 6.15 -15.14 6.25
C ALA A 170 6.72 -13.74 6.55
N GLY A 171 5.85 -12.76 6.75
CA GLY A 171 6.26 -11.41 7.18
C GLY A 171 6.98 -11.42 8.52
N GLN A 172 6.47 -12.16 9.51
CA GLN A 172 7.14 -12.29 10.80
C GLN A 172 8.53 -12.93 10.66
N GLN A 173 8.67 -13.94 9.80
CA GLN A 173 9.98 -14.57 9.56
C GLN A 173 11.00 -13.58 8.97
N VAL A 174 10.58 -12.71 8.04
CA VAL A 174 11.46 -11.65 7.49
C VAL A 174 11.92 -10.68 8.58
N ILE A 175 11.02 -10.30 9.50
CA ILE A 175 11.37 -9.44 10.64
C ILE A 175 12.34 -10.15 11.58
N ASP A 176 12.10 -11.42 11.90
CA ASP A 176 12.99 -12.22 12.78
C ASP A 176 14.38 -12.37 12.17
N ASP A 177 14.47 -12.59 10.85
CA ASP A 177 15.73 -12.66 10.11
C ASP A 177 16.48 -11.31 10.11
N TYR A 178 15.75 -10.20 9.98
CA TYR A 178 16.31 -8.86 10.14
C TYR A 178 16.87 -8.66 11.55
N ASP A 179 16.12 -8.98 12.60
CA ASP A 179 16.53 -8.80 13.99
C ASP A 179 17.75 -9.68 14.35
N ALA A 180 17.83 -10.88 13.77
CA ALA A 180 19.03 -11.73 13.89
C ALA A 180 20.27 -11.07 13.26
N ARG A 181 20.13 -10.49 12.07
CA ARG A 181 21.22 -9.76 11.40
C ARG A 181 21.63 -8.51 12.15
N VAL A 182 20.67 -7.78 12.70
CA VAL A 182 20.92 -6.61 13.56
C VAL A 182 21.73 -7.04 14.79
N THR A 183 21.36 -8.13 15.44
CA THR A 183 22.08 -8.67 16.61
C THR A 183 23.52 -9.01 16.26
N GLU A 184 23.75 -9.69 15.13
CA GLU A 184 25.09 -10.02 14.66
C GLU A 184 25.91 -8.76 14.33
N ALA A 185 25.32 -7.81 13.61
CA ALA A 185 25.98 -6.56 13.24
C ALA A 185 26.31 -5.70 14.48
N ALA A 186 25.40 -5.59 15.43
CA ALA A 186 25.61 -4.85 16.68
C ALA A 186 26.79 -5.43 17.48
N ALA A 187 26.93 -6.76 17.54
CA ALA A 187 28.07 -7.42 18.20
C ALA A 187 29.43 -7.07 17.54
N ALA A 188 29.42 -6.83 16.22
CA ALA A 188 30.64 -6.42 15.50
C ALA A 188 30.96 -4.91 15.66
N LEU A 189 29.97 -4.11 16.11
CA LEU A 189 30.07 -2.65 16.24
C LEU A 189 30.40 -2.16 17.65
N THR A 190 30.73 -3.04 18.58
CA THR A 190 31.02 -2.68 19.98
C THR A 190 32.18 -1.68 20.13
N GLY A 191 33.11 -1.59 19.18
CA GLY A 191 34.18 -0.60 19.16
C GLY A 191 33.70 0.85 18.93
N TYR A 192 32.45 1.05 18.55
CA TYR A 192 31.84 2.34 18.26
C TYR A 192 30.78 2.75 19.31
N ALA A 193 30.75 2.06 20.45
CA ALA A 193 29.73 2.27 21.46
C ALA A 193 29.70 3.72 22.05
N ASP A 194 30.84 4.38 22.05
CA ASP A 194 30.98 5.76 22.56
C ASP A 194 30.93 6.82 21.44
N ASP A 195 30.81 6.38 20.17
CA ASP A 195 30.76 7.28 19.02
C ASP A 195 29.32 7.73 18.73
N THR A 196 29.18 8.91 18.10
CA THR A 196 27.91 9.43 17.65
C THR A 196 27.85 9.51 16.12
N PHE A 197 26.66 9.23 15.56
CA PHE A 197 26.47 9.14 14.12
C PHE A 197 25.33 10.06 13.66
N SER A 198 25.63 10.88 12.66
CA SER A 198 24.65 11.68 11.94
C SER A 198 24.35 11.03 10.58
N ILE A 199 23.07 10.89 10.22
CA ILE A 199 22.69 10.45 8.89
C ILE A 199 22.27 11.69 8.11
N VAL A 200 23.06 12.07 7.12
CA VAL A 200 22.88 13.29 6.33
C VAL A 200 22.48 12.94 4.91
N ARG A 201 21.38 13.52 4.46
CA ARG A 201 20.93 13.51 3.08
C ARG A 201 21.36 14.81 2.43
N TRP A 202 22.24 14.71 1.42
CA TRP A 202 22.67 15.85 0.65
C TRP A 202 21.99 15.89 -0.71
N GLN A 203 21.30 16.99 -1.03
CA GLN A 203 20.64 17.17 -2.32
C GLN A 203 20.99 18.54 -2.92
N GLY A 204 21.73 18.51 -4.03
CA GLY A 204 22.23 19.74 -4.66
C GLY A 204 23.05 20.57 -3.69
N THR A 205 22.50 21.69 -3.22
CA THR A 205 23.16 22.62 -2.29
C THR A 205 22.57 22.57 -0.88
N SER A 206 21.69 21.61 -0.58
CA SER A 206 21.02 21.52 0.72
C SER A 206 21.33 20.22 1.45
N ALA A 207 21.54 20.33 2.76
CA ALA A 207 21.67 19.21 3.67
C ALA A 207 20.37 19.01 4.46
N SER A 208 20.06 17.77 4.78
CA SER A 208 18.96 17.42 5.68
C SER A 208 19.35 16.25 6.55
N LEU A 209 18.89 16.27 7.80
CA LEU A 209 19.07 15.17 8.75
C LEU A 209 17.98 14.12 8.58
N ILE A 210 18.38 12.87 8.54
CA ILE A 210 17.48 11.72 8.69
C ILE A 210 17.42 11.42 10.18
N LEU A 211 16.25 11.59 10.78
CA LEU A 211 16.03 11.41 12.21
C LEU A 211 15.51 10.01 12.54
N THR A 212 15.05 9.80 13.76
CA THR A 212 14.77 8.46 14.29
C THR A 212 13.54 7.79 13.67
N GLU A 213 12.64 8.54 13.04
CA GLU A 213 11.40 8.01 12.47
C GLU A 213 11.55 7.35 11.10
N LEU A 214 12.66 7.59 10.41
CA LEU A 214 12.89 7.01 9.07
C LEU A 214 13.66 5.68 9.15
N PRO A 215 13.52 4.76 8.18
CA PRO A 215 14.13 3.43 8.24
C PRO A 215 15.62 3.43 8.55
N ALA A 216 16.40 4.32 7.93
CA ALA A 216 17.82 4.43 8.22
C ALA A 216 18.10 4.90 9.67
N GLY A 217 17.23 5.78 10.21
CA GLY A 217 17.29 6.20 11.60
C GLY A 217 16.91 5.10 12.58
N GLN A 218 15.89 4.33 12.24
CA GLN A 218 15.46 3.16 13.01
C GLN A 218 16.56 2.10 13.03
N ALA A 219 17.17 1.78 11.89
CA ALA A 219 18.28 0.83 11.81
C ALA A 219 19.49 1.24 12.67
N LEU A 220 19.82 2.54 12.73
CA LEU A 220 20.88 3.03 13.62
C LEU A 220 20.55 2.76 15.09
N THR A 221 19.29 3.00 15.47
CA THR A 221 18.80 2.71 16.83
C THR A 221 18.80 1.21 17.12
N ASP A 222 18.36 0.38 16.18
CA ASP A 222 18.32 -1.07 16.30
C ASP A 222 19.74 -1.65 16.53
N LEU A 223 20.74 -1.07 15.88
CA LEU A 223 22.16 -1.44 16.05
C LEU A 223 22.76 -0.97 17.39
N GLY A 224 22.01 -0.23 18.22
CA GLY A 224 22.50 0.32 19.48
C GLY A 224 23.51 1.46 19.31
N LEU A 225 23.58 2.07 18.12
CA LEU A 225 24.45 3.19 17.85
C LEU A 225 23.80 4.52 18.27
N HIS A 226 24.62 5.45 18.74
CA HIS A 226 24.16 6.71 19.30
C HIS A 226 24.16 7.84 18.29
N ARG A 227 23.33 8.84 18.54
CA ARG A 227 23.25 10.10 17.80
C ARG A 227 23.68 11.27 18.66
N PRO A 228 24.11 12.39 18.07
CA PRO A 228 24.16 13.64 18.79
C PRO A 228 22.81 13.93 19.46
N ALA A 229 22.79 14.42 20.70
CA ALA A 229 21.58 14.63 21.48
C ALA A 229 20.52 15.52 20.76
N SER A 230 20.98 16.47 19.92
CA SER A 230 20.11 17.31 19.10
C SER A 230 19.37 16.54 18.00
N GLN A 231 19.85 15.36 17.62
CA GLN A 231 19.35 14.52 16.54
C GLN A 231 18.65 13.25 17.03
N ASP A 232 18.76 12.93 18.34
CA ASP A 232 18.07 11.78 18.94
C ASP A 232 16.62 12.10 19.27
N ARG A 233 15.85 12.34 18.22
CA ARG A 233 14.45 12.71 18.28
C ARG A 233 13.73 12.39 16.97
N ARG A 234 12.41 12.34 17.04
CA ARG A 234 11.57 12.25 15.85
C ARG A 234 11.51 13.62 15.15
N GLY A 235 11.61 13.62 13.83
CA GLY A 235 11.38 14.79 12.99
C GLY A 235 9.89 15.02 12.70
N ARG A 236 9.62 15.95 11.80
CA ARG A 236 8.26 16.31 11.36
C ARG A 236 7.97 15.80 9.95
N GLY A 237 8.51 14.66 9.60
CA GLY A 237 8.29 14.09 8.28
C GLY A 237 9.53 13.42 7.72
N HIS A 238 9.82 13.67 6.44
CA HIS A 238 10.75 12.87 5.68
C HIS A 238 12.23 13.11 6.00
N SER A 239 12.62 14.36 6.29
CA SER A 239 13.95 14.77 6.71
C SER A 239 13.90 16.21 7.20
N GLU A 240 14.83 16.59 8.06
CA GLU A 240 14.89 17.94 8.63
C GLU A 240 16.00 18.74 7.94
N PRO A 241 15.68 19.86 7.25
CA PRO A 241 16.66 20.65 6.56
C PRO A 241 17.63 21.32 7.54
N VAL A 242 18.90 21.37 7.18
CA VAL A 242 19.96 22.08 7.90
C VAL A 242 20.45 23.22 7.03
N SER A 243 20.50 24.45 7.58
CA SER A 243 21.08 25.58 6.88
C SER A 243 22.60 25.39 6.73
N LEU A 244 23.18 25.93 5.67
CA LEU A 244 24.64 25.84 5.45
C LEU A 244 25.44 26.51 6.57
N GLU A 245 24.85 27.45 7.29
CA GLU A 245 25.46 28.13 8.44
C GLU A 245 25.55 27.24 9.67
N ASN A 246 24.67 26.20 9.75
CA ASN A 246 24.56 25.27 10.87
C ASN A 246 25.16 23.87 10.55
N LEU A 247 26.00 23.78 9.52
CA LEU A 247 26.64 22.49 9.18
C LEU A 247 27.58 21.97 10.28
N ALA A 248 28.03 22.84 11.18
CA ALA A 248 28.82 22.43 12.33
C ALA A 248 28.00 21.64 13.39
N ASP A 249 26.67 21.63 13.28
CA ASP A 249 25.75 20.90 14.18
C ASP A 249 25.47 19.49 13.72
N ILE A 250 26.07 19.05 12.60
CA ILE A 250 25.90 17.73 12.00
C ILE A 250 26.93 16.74 12.53
#